data_b0207123e7d824d33f09b7c797cc64b2
#
_entry.id   b0207123e7d824d33f09b7c797cc64b2
#
_cell.length_a   1.000
_cell.length_b   1.000
_cell.length_c   1.000
_cell.angle_alpha   90.00
_cell.angle_beta   90.00
_cell.angle_gamma   90.00
#
_symmetry.space_group_name_H-M   'P 1'
#
loop_
_entity.id
_entity.type
_entity.pdbx_description
1 polymer ?
#
loop_
_entity_poly.entity_id
_entity_poly.type
_entity_poly.pdbx_seq_one_letter_code
_entity_poly.pdbx_strand_id
1 'polypeptide(L)'
;DVLGSRGLGDVYKRQVINIILDPIFIFVFHLGVKGAALATVLSQAVGAIWILRFLSGKKTILHLKKENFKLQKEIILPCLALGISTFVMLSTESILSISFTSSLSRYGGDLAVGAMTIITSVSQLATLPLQGICQGGQPIMSYNYGAGNRDRVKKAFFTQFTICTIFTGCFWLIMLLFPKIFAGIFSNNTELITYTAWALRIYMAGIFSLGFQVACQQSFMALGQAKVSLLLACLRKLILLIPLIFILPHFIQNKVFAVFLAEPISDILAAIITTSTFFSRFNKILDRK
;
A
#
# COMPACT_ATOMS: atom_id res chain seq x y z
N ASP A 1 12.07 22.88 3.33
CA ASP A 1 10.93 22.93 2.37
C ASP A 1 11.32 22.92 0.88
N VAL A 2 12.53 23.30 0.55
CA VAL A 2 13.00 23.32 -0.85
C VAL A 2 13.28 21.90 -1.39
N LEU A 3 13.61 20.94 -0.54
CA LEU A 3 13.87 19.55 -0.93
C LEU A 3 12.58 18.73 -1.12
N GLY A 4 11.56 18.94 -0.31
CA GLY A 4 10.29 18.21 -0.40
C GLY A 4 9.48 18.57 -1.64
N SER A 5 9.36 19.86 -1.97
CA SER A 5 8.59 20.32 -3.13
C SER A 5 9.26 20.01 -4.47
N ARG A 6 10.60 19.91 -4.51
CA ARG A 6 11.34 19.56 -5.74
C ARG A 6 11.46 18.07 -5.99
N GLY A 7 11.47 17.23 -4.95
CA GLY A 7 11.38 15.78 -5.07
C GLY A 7 10.03 15.31 -5.64
N LEU A 8 8.93 15.97 -5.24
CA LEU A 8 7.61 15.73 -5.84
C LEU A 8 7.57 16.12 -7.33
N GLY A 9 8.19 17.24 -7.71
CA GLY A 9 8.28 17.67 -9.10
C GLY A 9 9.00 16.66 -10.01
N ASP A 10 9.91 15.89 -9.48
CA ASP A 10 10.67 14.87 -10.22
C ASP A 10 9.83 13.61 -10.51
N VAL A 11 8.99 13.20 -9.57
CA VAL A 11 8.06 12.07 -9.74
C VAL A 11 7.05 12.41 -10.83
N TYR A 12 6.47 13.61 -10.81
CA TYR A 12 5.53 14.06 -11.84
C TYR A 12 6.18 14.15 -13.22
N LYS A 13 7.40 14.66 -13.34
CA LYS A 13 8.10 14.74 -14.63
C LYS A 13 8.34 13.36 -15.23
N ARG A 14 8.80 12.38 -14.43
CA ARG A 14 8.97 10.99 -14.88
C ARG A 14 7.67 10.39 -15.36
N GLN A 15 6.59 10.63 -14.62
CA GLN A 15 5.26 10.12 -14.97
C GLN A 15 4.73 10.75 -16.26
N VAL A 16 4.87 12.06 -16.44
CA VAL A 16 4.48 12.76 -17.68
C VAL A 16 5.28 12.24 -18.88
N ILE A 17 6.60 12.08 -18.73
CA ILE A 17 7.44 11.53 -19.79
C ILE A 17 7.02 10.09 -20.13
N ASN A 18 6.75 9.27 -19.14
CA ASN A 18 6.30 7.89 -19.36
C ASN A 18 4.94 7.86 -20.09
N ILE A 19 3.95 8.66 -19.65
CA ILE A 19 2.64 8.76 -20.30
C ILE A 19 2.75 9.19 -21.78
N ILE A 20 3.73 10.02 -22.11
CA ILE A 20 3.95 10.46 -23.50
C ILE A 20 4.69 9.38 -24.30
N LEU A 21 5.71 8.76 -23.72
CA LEU A 21 6.55 7.78 -24.43
C LEU A 21 5.86 6.43 -24.61
N ASP A 22 5.01 6.00 -23.67
CA ASP A 22 4.27 4.73 -23.76
C ASP A 22 3.45 4.62 -25.05
N PRO A 23 2.53 5.55 -25.37
CA PRO A 23 1.78 5.49 -26.63
C PRO A 23 2.66 5.56 -27.87
N ILE A 24 3.73 6.34 -27.85
CA ILE A 24 4.65 6.48 -28.98
C ILE A 24 5.35 5.16 -29.27
N PHE A 25 5.90 4.51 -28.24
CA PHE A 25 6.64 3.28 -28.44
C PHE A 25 5.73 2.06 -28.70
N ILE A 26 4.56 2.03 -28.07
CA ILE A 26 3.61 0.93 -28.24
C ILE A 26 2.91 1.01 -29.60
N PHE A 27 2.35 2.19 -29.96
CA PHE A 27 1.47 2.30 -31.11
C PHE A 27 2.15 2.87 -32.35
N VAL A 28 3.07 3.86 -32.23
CA VAL A 28 3.75 4.46 -33.39
C VAL A 28 4.93 3.59 -33.84
N PHE A 29 5.76 3.15 -32.91
CA PHE A 29 6.90 2.26 -33.25
C PHE A 29 6.53 0.77 -33.23
N HIS A 30 5.29 0.41 -32.91
CA HIS A 30 4.78 -0.98 -32.88
C HIS A 30 5.64 -1.95 -32.05
N LEU A 31 6.33 -1.45 -31.00
CA LEU A 31 7.20 -2.27 -30.16
C LEU A 31 6.45 -3.09 -29.10
N GLY A 32 5.13 -2.88 -28.93
CA GLY A 32 4.31 -3.60 -27.96
C GLY A 32 4.89 -3.53 -26.54
N VAL A 33 4.99 -4.67 -25.85
CA VAL A 33 5.50 -4.75 -24.46
C VAL A 33 6.94 -4.23 -24.33
N LYS A 34 7.79 -4.44 -25.36
CA LYS A 34 9.16 -3.90 -25.36
C LYS A 34 9.17 -2.37 -25.38
N GLY A 35 8.18 -1.76 -26.06
CA GLY A 35 8.02 -0.32 -26.10
C GLY A 35 7.67 0.26 -24.74
N ALA A 36 6.74 -0.34 -24.00
CA ALA A 36 6.40 0.04 -22.65
C ALA A 36 7.60 -0.06 -21.68
N ALA A 37 8.38 -1.14 -21.79
CA ALA A 37 9.60 -1.30 -21.00
C ALA A 37 10.63 -0.21 -21.30
N LEU A 38 10.87 0.11 -22.59
CA LEU A 38 11.78 1.18 -23.00
C LEU A 38 11.32 2.55 -22.52
N ALA A 39 10.03 2.88 -22.62
CA ALA A 39 9.48 4.13 -22.12
C ALA A 39 9.70 4.29 -20.60
N THR A 40 9.49 3.22 -19.86
CA THR A 40 9.74 3.18 -18.41
C THR A 40 11.22 3.42 -18.09
N VAL A 41 12.14 2.72 -18.75
CA VAL A 41 13.58 2.88 -18.55
C VAL A 41 14.06 4.29 -18.89
N LEU A 42 13.60 4.84 -20.02
CA LEU A 42 13.97 6.19 -20.45
C LEU A 42 13.43 7.27 -19.50
N SER A 43 12.18 7.15 -19.06
CA SER A 43 11.60 8.10 -18.09
C SER A 43 12.35 8.08 -16.76
N GLN A 44 12.76 6.90 -16.29
CA GLN A 44 13.60 6.75 -15.09
C GLN A 44 15.00 7.32 -15.29
N ALA A 45 15.63 7.09 -16.46
CA ALA A 45 16.94 7.64 -16.79
C ALA A 45 16.93 9.16 -16.81
N VAL A 46 15.91 9.79 -17.41
CA VAL A 46 15.76 11.25 -17.41
C VAL A 46 15.62 11.79 -15.98
N GLY A 47 14.82 11.12 -15.13
CA GLY A 47 14.69 11.50 -13.72
C GLY A 47 16.02 11.39 -12.97
N ALA A 48 16.76 10.29 -13.16
CA ALA A 48 18.07 10.09 -12.54
C ALA A 48 19.08 11.15 -12.97
N ILE A 49 19.18 11.44 -14.29
CA ILE A 49 20.08 12.48 -14.82
C ILE A 49 19.70 13.85 -14.24
N TRP A 50 18.41 14.15 -14.13
CA TRP A 50 17.95 15.41 -13.54
C TRP A 50 18.38 15.55 -12.08
N ILE A 51 18.18 14.50 -11.27
CA ILE A 51 18.59 14.49 -9.85
C ILE A 51 20.11 14.64 -9.72
N LEU A 52 20.89 13.90 -10.51
CA LEU A 52 22.35 14.01 -10.50
C LEU A 52 22.83 15.42 -10.88
N ARG A 53 22.23 16.01 -11.91
CA ARG A 53 22.51 17.41 -12.30
C ARG A 53 22.15 18.41 -11.20
N PHE A 54 21.03 18.19 -10.53
CA PHE A 54 20.59 19.02 -9.42
C PHE A 54 21.55 18.93 -8.23
N LEU A 55 21.95 17.72 -7.81
CA LEU A 55 22.87 17.50 -6.70
C LEU A 55 24.32 17.93 -7.01
N SER A 56 24.70 18.00 -8.29
CA SER A 56 25.99 18.54 -8.73
C SER A 56 25.97 20.06 -8.90
N GLY A 57 24.80 20.68 -8.86
CA GLY A 57 24.61 22.12 -9.07
C GLY A 57 24.85 22.95 -7.80
N LYS A 58 25.15 24.27 -7.96
CA LYS A 58 25.41 25.20 -6.87
C LYS A 58 24.17 25.63 -6.07
N LYS A 59 22.96 25.17 -6.45
CA LYS A 59 21.67 25.62 -5.87
C LYS A 59 21.16 24.74 -4.72
N THR A 60 21.90 23.72 -4.33
CA THR A 60 21.48 22.79 -3.26
C THR A 60 22.42 22.88 -2.07
N ILE A 61 21.88 22.62 -0.87
CA ILE A 61 22.66 22.47 0.36
C ILE A 61 23.44 21.14 0.35
N LEU A 62 22.87 20.10 -0.33
CA LEU A 62 23.48 18.78 -0.45
C LEU A 62 24.26 18.70 -1.75
N HIS A 63 25.56 18.44 -1.66
CA HIS A 63 26.44 18.26 -2.82
C HIS A 63 27.06 16.87 -2.82
N LEU A 64 27.14 16.26 -4.01
CA LEU A 64 27.90 15.04 -4.24
C LEU A 64 29.40 15.39 -4.23
N LYS A 65 30.07 15.08 -3.11
CA LYS A 65 31.52 15.23 -2.98
C LYS A 65 32.19 13.86 -3.08
N LYS A 66 33.27 13.74 -3.84
CA LYS A 66 34.04 12.50 -3.98
C LYS A 66 34.57 11.96 -2.64
N GLU A 67 34.84 12.84 -1.69
CA GLU A 67 35.28 12.49 -0.33
C GLU A 67 34.23 11.72 0.46
N ASN A 68 32.93 11.92 0.16
CA ASN A 68 31.81 11.27 0.86
C ASN A 68 31.45 9.88 0.28
N PHE A 69 32.14 9.40 -0.76
CA PHE A 69 31.96 8.06 -1.31
C PHE A 69 32.64 6.96 -0.49
N LYS A 70 33.34 7.33 0.60
CA LYS A 70 33.89 6.33 1.53
C LYS A 70 32.77 5.69 2.34
N LEU A 71 32.70 4.37 2.30
CA LEU A 71 31.72 3.58 3.05
C LEU A 71 32.05 3.70 4.55
N GLN A 72 31.24 4.41 5.31
CA GLN A 72 31.35 4.55 6.76
C GLN A 72 30.31 3.68 7.44
N LYS A 73 30.75 2.74 8.27
CA LYS A 73 29.87 1.79 8.98
C LYS A 73 28.83 2.51 9.85
N GLU A 74 29.21 3.63 10.45
CA GLU A 74 28.32 4.44 11.32
C GLU A 74 27.13 5.04 10.59
N ILE A 75 27.25 5.27 9.26
CA ILE A 75 26.18 5.80 8.41
C ILE A 75 25.41 4.67 7.75
N ILE A 76 26.12 3.62 7.30
CA ILE A 76 25.52 2.52 6.53
C ILE A 76 24.66 1.63 7.43
N LEU A 77 25.10 1.31 8.63
CA LEU A 77 24.38 0.41 9.53
C LEU A 77 22.96 0.91 9.89
N PRO A 78 22.76 2.19 10.27
CA PRO A 78 21.41 2.74 10.46
C PRO A 78 20.57 2.75 9.18
N CYS A 79 21.16 3.03 8.02
CA CYS A 79 20.46 2.98 6.73
C CYS A 79 19.98 1.57 6.39
N LEU A 80 20.84 0.57 6.58
CA LEU A 80 20.48 -0.83 6.39
C LEU A 80 19.40 -1.28 7.37
N ALA A 81 19.47 -0.87 8.64
CA ALA A 81 18.46 -1.17 9.64
C ALA A 81 17.06 -0.62 9.27
N LEU A 82 17.00 0.59 8.69
CA LEU A 82 15.77 1.15 8.12
C LEU A 82 15.30 0.37 6.89
N GLY A 83 16.23 -0.04 6.03
CA GLY A 83 15.97 -0.85 4.84
C GLY A 83 15.40 -2.24 5.17
N ILE A 84 15.84 -2.87 6.26
CA ILE A 84 15.32 -4.17 6.72
C ILE A 84 13.82 -4.10 6.99
N SER A 85 13.33 -3.04 7.62
CA SER A 85 11.89 -2.88 7.87
C SER A 85 11.08 -2.88 6.58
N THR A 86 11.53 -2.14 5.58
CA THR A 86 10.89 -2.08 4.26
C THR A 86 10.99 -3.42 3.53
N PHE A 87 12.16 -4.07 3.62
CA PHE A 87 12.36 -5.40 3.05
C PHE A 87 11.41 -6.44 3.64
N VAL A 88 11.25 -6.48 4.97
CA VAL A 88 10.31 -7.38 5.64
C VAL A 88 8.88 -7.13 5.18
N MET A 89 8.46 -5.86 5.05
CA MET A 89 7.12 -5.52 4.55
C MET A 89 6.89 -6.03 3.12
N LEU A 90 7.82 -5.78 2.20
CA LEU A 90 7.71 -6.23 0.80
C LEU A 90 7.79 -7.75 0.67
N SER A 91 8.66 -8.40 1.44
CA SER A 91 8.76 -9.87 1.48
C SER A 91 7.46 -10.51 1.99
N THR A 92 6.81 -9.88 2.97
CA THR A 92 5.51 -10.32 3.47
C THR A 92 4.43 -10.29 2.39
N GLU A 93 4.38 -9.26 1.54
CA GLU A 93 3.45 -9.20 0.40
C GLU A 93 3.71 -10.33 -0.60
N SER A 94 4.98 -10.63 -0.89
CA SER A 94 5.34 -11.72 -1.80
C SER A 94 4.94 -13.08 -1.24
N ILE A 95 5.21 -13.33 0.05
CA ILE A 95 4.80 -14.58 0.73
C ILE A 95 3.29 -14.72 0.71
N LEU A 96 2.55 -13.65 0.97
CA LEU A 96 1.10 -13.63 0.94
C LEU A 96 0.57 -13.96 -0.45
N SER A 97 1.10 -13.33 -1.50
CA SER A 97 0.73 -13.59 -2.89
C SER A 97 0.96 -15.06 -3.27
N ILE A 98 2.12 -15.63 -2.89
CA ILE A 98 2.43 -17.05 -3.11
C ILE A 98 1.45 -17.95 -2.36
N SER A 99 1.11 -17.62 -1.10
CA SER A 99 0.19 -18.40 -0.27
C SER A 99 -1.21 -18.44 -0.88
N PHE A 100 -1.74 -17.29 -1.32
CA PHE A 100 -3.03 -17.22 -2.02
C PHE A 100 -3.00 -17.99 -3.33
N THR A 101 -2.01 -17.73 -4.19
CA THR A 101 -1.91 -18.37 -5.51
C THR A 101 -1.77 -19.88 -5.37
N SER A 102 -0.94 -20.37 -4.47
CA SER A 102 -0.75 -21.81 -4.23
C SER A 102 -2.03 -22.47 -3.72
N SER A 103 -2.73 -21.86 -2.75
CA SER A 103 -3.95 -22.41 -2.19
C SER A 103 -5.10 -22.39 -3.21
N LEU A 104 -5.26 -21.28 -3.95
CA LEU A 104 -6.31 -21.14 -4.95
C LEU A 104 -6.06 -22.03 -6.17
N SER A 105 -4.82 -22.17 -6.62
CA SER A 105 -4.46 -23.11 -7.69
C SER A 105 -4.80 -24.56 -7.30
N ARG A 106 -4.52 -24.95 -6.05
CA ARG A 106 -4.80 -26.29 -5.55
C ARG A 106 -6.29 -26.60 -5.43
N TYR A 107 -7.11 -25.64 -5.00
CA TYR A 107 -8.52 -25.89 -4.67
C TYR A 107 -9.50 -25.39 -5.73
N GLY A 108 -9.16 -24.42 -6.53
CA GLY A 108 -10.05 -23.77 -7.51
C GLY A 108 -9.50 -23.67 -8.93
N GLY A 109 -8.25 -24.13 -9.15
CA GLY A 109 -7.62 -24.12 -10.48
C GLY A 109 -7.39 -22.71 -11.04
N ASP A 110 -7.21 -22.64 -12.37
CA ASP A 110 -6.85 -21.41 -13.09
C ASP A 110 -7.90 -20.31 -12.98
N LEU A 111 -9.18 -20.69 -12.89
CA LEU A 111 -10.27 -19.75 -12.76
C LEU A 111 -10.18 -18.96 -11.43
N ALA A 112 -9.85 -19.63 -10.33
CA ALA A 112 -9.69 -19.02 -9.03
C ALA A 112 -8.45 -18.12 -8.95
N VAL A 113 -7.34 -18.53 -9.59
CA VAL A 113 -6.12 -17.73 -9.69
C VAL A 113 -6.36 -16.49 -10.56
N GLY A 114 -7.05 -16.64 -11.68
CA GLY A 114 -7.46 -15.52 -12.53
C GLY A 114 -8.36 -14.53 -11.81
N ALA A 115 -9.34 -15.03 -11.04
CA ALA A 115 -10.18 -14.19 -10.19
C ALA A 115 -9.36 -13.43 -9.13
N MET A 116 -8.38 -14.07 -8.48
CA MET A 116 -7.52 -13.43 -7.48
C MET A 116 -6.68 -12.31 -8.09
N THR A 117 -6.21 -12.46 -9.32
CA THR A 117 -5.48 -11.40 -10.03
C THR A 117 -6.34 -10.16 -10.23
N ILE A 118 -7.60 -10.34 -10.64
CA ILE A 118 -8.56 -9.24 -10.77
C ILE A 118 -8.86 -8.62 -9.40
N ILE A 119 -9.12 -9.45 -8.38
CA ILE A 119 -9.37 -9.00 -7.00
C ILE A 119 -8.22 -8.15 -6.48
N THR A 120 -6.97 -8.56 -6.69
CA THR A 120 -5.78 -7.80 -6.28
C THR A 120 -5.74 -6.44 -6.97
N SER A 121 -6.05 -6.38 -8.27
CA SER A 121 -6.09 -5.12 -9.02
C SER A 121 -7.20 -4.18 -8.52
N VAL A 122 -8.38 -4.73 -8.23
CA VAL A 122 -9.51 -3.98 -7.63
C VAL A 122 -9.15 -3.51 -6.22
N SER A 123 -8.46 -4.33 -5.41
CA SER A 123 -8.01 -3.93 -4.07
C SER A 123 -7.06 -2.72 -4.10
N GLN A 124 -6.25 -2.61 -5.14
CA GLN A 124 -5.36 -1.45 -5.31
C GLN A 124 -6.14 -0.15 -5.54
N LEU A 125 -7.31 -0.20 -6.19
CA LEU A 125 -8.19 0.98 -6.35
C LEU A 125 -8.69 1.51 -5.00
N ALA A 126 -8.82 0.67 -3.99
CA ALA A 126 -9.16 1.09 -2.63
C ALA A 126 -7.93 1.55 -1.84
N THR A 127 -6.84 0.78 -1.90
CA THR A 127 -5.69 0.98 -1.02
C THR A 127 -4.83 2.18 -1.43
N LEU A 128 -4.67 2.47 -2.73
CA LEU A 128 -3.85 3.58 -3.19
C LEU A 128 -4.42 4.96 -2.78
N PRO A 129 -5.73 5.28 -2.98
CA PRO A 129 -6.28 6.53 -2.49
C PRO A 129 -6.25 6.63 -0.96
N LEU A 130 -6.50 5.52 -0.26
CA LEU A 130 -6.44 5.47 1.20
C LEU A 130 -5.03 5.82 1.72
N GLN A 131 -4.00 5.26 1.10
CA GLN A 131 -2.61 5.61 1.41
C GLN A 131 -2.31 7.07 1.09
N GLY A 132 -2.82 7.61 -0.01
CA GLY A 132 -2.67 9.02 -0.38
C GLY A 132 -3.26 9.96 0.68
N ILE A 133 -4.47 9.67 1.17
CA ILE A 133 -5.11 10.43 2.27
C ILE A 133 -4.23 10.41 3.52
N CYS A 134 -3.73 9.24 3.89
CA CYS A 134 -2.89 9.08 5.07
C CYS A 134 -1.52 9.78 4.93
N GLN A 135 -0.89 9.67 3.77
CA GLN A 135 0.38 10.36 3.49
C GLN A 135 0.23 11.88 3.49
N GLY A 136 -0.92 12.42 3.05
CA GLY A 136 -1.24 13.84 3.17
C GLY A 136 -1.42 14.31 4.61
N GLY A 137 -2.02 13.49 5.47
CA GLY A 137 -2.23 13.80 6.89
C GLY A 137 -0.99 13.62 7.77
N GLN A 138 -0.07 12.72 7.38
CA GLN A 138 1.12 12.38 8.16
C GLN A 138 2.00 13.59 8.52
N PRO A 139 2.42 14.48 7.59
CA PRO A 139 3.24 15.63 7.93
C PRO A 139 2.52 16.62 8.86
N ILE A 140 1.20 16.77 8.72
CA ILE A 140 0.40 17.65 9.59
C ILE A 140 0.44 17.13 11.02
N MET A 141 0.22 15.82 11.22
CA MET A 141 0.28 15.21 12.56
C MET A 141 1.70 15.26 13.15
N SER A 142 2.72 14.90 12.35
CA SER A 142 4.11 14.86 12.80
C SER A 142 4.62 16.25 13.22
N TYR A 143 4.34 17.29 12.42
CA TYR A 143 4.73 18.66 12.73
C TYR A 143 4.07 19.17 14.02
N ASN A 144 2.73 19.03 14.14
CA ASN A 144 2.01 19.48 15.31
C ASN A 144 2.38 18.69 16.57
N TYR A 145 2.67 17.39 16.44
CA TYR A 145 3.18 16.56 17.52
C TYR A 145 4.55 17.05 18.00
N GLY A 146 5.46 17.35 17.07
CA GLY A 146 6.77 17.93 17.38
C GLY A 146 6.68 19.30 18.08
N ALA A 147 5.70 20.12 17.69
CA ALA A 147 5.43 21.44 18.26
C ALA A 147 4.62 21.39 19.58
N GLY A 148 4.21 20.22 20.09
CA GLY A 148 3.41 20.08 21.31
C GLY A 148 1.93 20.47 21.18
N ASN A 149 1.43 20.72 19.96
CA ASN A 149 0.06 21.15 19.69
C ASN A 149 -0.93 19.96 19.69
N ARG A 150 -1.26 19.45 20.89
CA ARG A 150 -2.09 18.25 21.10
C ARG A 150 -3.47 18.32 20.43
N ASP A 151 -4.16 19.44 20.53
CA ASP A 151 -5.51 19.60 19.98
C ASP A 151 -5.48 19.56 18.44
N ARG A 152 -4.45 20.13 17.82
CA ARG A 152 -4.28 20.06 16.36
C ARG A 152 -3.97 18.64 15.90
N VAL A 153 -3.18 17.88 16.67
CA VAL A 153 -2.91 16.46 16.38
C VAL A 153 -4.20 15.65 16.46
N LYS A 154 -5.00 15.83 17.53
CA LYS A 154 -6.32 15.17 17.68
C LYS A 154 -7.24 15.51 16.52
N LYS A 155 -7.37 16.79 16.18
CA LYS A 155 -8.21 17.23 15.06
C LYS A 155 -7.76 16.63 13.74
N ALA A 156 -6.47 16.64 13.44
CA ALA A 156 -5.91 16.05 12.22
C ALA A 156 -6.16 14.53 12.15
N PHE A 157 -5.96 13.82 13.27
CA PHE A 157 -6.24 12.38 13.36
C PHE A 157 -7.72 12.09 13.10
N PHE A 158 -8.63 12.73 13.83
CA PHE A 158 -10.07 12.45 13.65
C PHE A 158 -10.57 12.83 12.26
N THR A 159 -10.06 13.90 11.66
CA THR A 159 -10.38 14.26 10.28
C THR A 159 -9.92 13.15 9.31
N GLN A 160 -8.65 12.71 9.42
CA GLN A 160 -8.13 11.61 8.61
C GLN A 160 -8.91 10.32 8.82
N PHE A 161 -9.18 9.95 10.07
CA PHE A 161 -9.94 8.76 10.45
C PHE A 161 -11.34 8.76 9.83
N THR A 162 -12.04 9.89 9.90
CA THR A 162 -13.39 10.05 9.32
C THR A 162 -13.36 9.95 7.80
N ILE A 163 -12.41 10.62 7.12
CA ILE A 163 -12.29 10.57 5.67
C ILE A 163 -11.98 9.14 5.20
N CYS A 164 -11.02 8.46 5.86
CA CYS A 164 -10.67 7.07 5.54
C CYS A 164 -11.86 6.12 5.72
N THR A 165 -12.61 6.28 6.80
CA THR A 165 -13.80 5.48 7.11
C THR A 165 -14.91 5.68 6.08
N ILE A 166 -15.22 6.92 5.73
CA ILE A 166 -16.24 7.23 4.71
C ILE A 166 -15.80 6.66 3.37
N PHE A 167 -14.55 6.88 2.98
CA PHE A 167 -14.02 6.38 1.71
C PHE A 167 -14.13 4.85 1.60
N THR A 168 -13.62 4.12 2.62
CA THR A 168 -13.67 2.65 2.59
C THR A 168 -15.08 2.10 2.73
N GLY A 169 -15.95 2.77 3.48
CA GLY A 169 -17.37 2.41 3.60
C GLY A 169 -18.13 2.59 2.29
N CYS A 170 -17.93 3.71 1.58
CA CYS A 170 -18.49 3.93 0.26
C CYS A 170 -17.94 2.91 -0.77
N PHE A 171 -16.64 2.67 -0.75
CA PHE A 171 -16.01 1.70 -1.65
C PHE A 171 -16.57 0.27 -1.41
N TRP A 172 -16.69 -0.14 -0.15
CA TRP A 172 -17.29 -1.41 0.24
C TRP A 172 -18.72 -1.55 -0.27
N LEU A 173 -19.54 -0.51 -0.10
CA LEU A 173 -20.93 -0.53 -0.56
C LEU A 173 -21.01 -0.67 -2.08
N ILE A 174 -20.20 0.08 -2.82
CA ILE A 174 -20.13 0.00 -4.28
C ILE A 174 -19.70 -1.39 -4.74
N MET A 175 -18.71 -2.01 -4.06
CA MET A 175 -18.25 -3.37 -4.36
C MET A 175 -19.33 -4.44 -4.11
N LEU A 176 -20.13 -4.28 -3.06
CA LEU A 176 -21.25 -5.21 -2.80
C LEU A 176 -22.34 -5.11 -3.85
N LEU A 177 -22.67 -3.89 -4.27
CA LEU A 177 -23.77 -3.63 -5.21
C LEU A 177 -23.39 -3.97 -6.66
N PHE A 178 -22.18 -3.60 -7.09
CA PHE A 178 -21.75 -3.64 -8.49
C PHE A 178 -20.46 -4.44 -8.76
N PRO A 179 -20.24 -5.64 -8.18
CA PRO A 179 -18.98 -6.37 -8.34
C PRO A 179 -18.69 -6.79 -9.78
N LYS A 180 -19.74 -7.05 -10.59
CA LYS A 180 -19.61 -7.44 -12.00
C LYS A 180 -19.03 -6.31 -12.86
N ILE A 181 -19.31 -5.04 -12.55
CA ILE A 181 -18.76 -3.89 -13.29
C ILE A 181 -17.24 -3.89 -13.11
N PHE A 182 -16.75 -4.04 -11.88
CA PHE A 182 -15.31 -4.04 -11.61
C PHE A 182 -14.61 -5.25 -12.22
N ALA A 183 -15.21 -6.45 -12.16
CA ALA A 183 -14.66 -7.62 -12.81
C ALA A 183 -14.61 -7.45 -14.35
N GLY A 184 -15.63 -6.81 -14.94
CA GLY A 184 -15.73 -6.58 -16.37
C GLY A 184 -14.72 -5.56 -16.91
N ILE A 185 -14.13 -4.69 -16.06
CA ILE A 185 -13.04 -3.79 -16.49
C ILE A 185 -11.78 -4.58 -16.88
N PHE A 186 -11.55 -5.73 -16.23
CA PHE A 186 -10.31 -6.52 -16.38
C PHE A 186 -10.44 -7.74 -17.27
N SER A 187 -11.66 -8.18 -17.60
CA SER A 187 -11.89 -9.37 -18.43
C SER A 187 -13.18 -9.26 -19.22
N ASN A 188 -13.17 -9.89 -20.42
CA ASN A 188 -14.35 -10.07 -21.25
C ASN A 188 -14.97 -11.48 -21.12
N ASN A 189 -14.32 -12.39 -20.39
CA ASN A 189 -14.83 -13.75 -20.18
C ASN A 189 -15.95 -13.74 -19.14
N THR A 190 -17.16 -14.07 -19.56
CA THR A 190 -18.38 -14.06 -18.74
C THR A 190 -18.29 -15.02 -17.55
N GLU A 191 -17.66 -16.17 -17.73
CA GLU A 191 -17.46 -17.16 -16.66
C GLU A 191 -16.55 -16.59 -15.57
N LEU A 192 -15.39 -16.03 -15.97
CA LEU A 192 -14.45 -15.41 -15.07
C LEU A 192 -15.06 -14.20 -14.36
N ILE A 193 -15.83 -13.35 -15.07
CA ILE A 193 -16.53 -12.20 -14.47
C ILE A 193 -17.50 -12.65 -13.39
N THR A 194 -18.31 -13.69 -13.67
CA THR A 194 -19.32 -14.18 -12.72
C THR A 194 -18.65 -14.78 -11.48
N TYR A 195 -17.60 -15.57 -11.69
CA TYR A 195 -16.82 -16.16 -10.61
C TYR A 195 -16.12 -15.10 -9.77
N THR A 196 -15.47 -14.14 -10.43
CA THR A 196 -14.79 -13.02 -9.77
C THR A 196 -15.78 -12.14 -8.98
N ALA A 197 -16.97 -11.89 -9.49
CA ALA A 197 -17.99 -11.11 -8.79
C ALA A 197 -18.46 -11.80 -7.49
N TRP A 198 -18.56 -13.13 -7.47
CA TRP A 198 -18.82 -13.89 -6.27
C TRP A 198 -17.65 -13.81 -5.29
N ALA A 199 -16.42 -14.03 -5.76
CA ALA A 199 -15.23 -14.01 -4.94
C ALA A 199 -14.93 -12.59 -4.38
N LEU A 200 -15.18 -11.51 -5.16
CA LEU A 200 -15.05 -10.12 -4.73
C LEU A 200 -15.95 -9.81 -3.53
N ARG A 201 -17.22 -10.27 -3.53
CA ARG A 201 -18.12 -10.04 -2.41
C ARG A 201 -17.59 -10.62 -1.10
N ILE A 202 -16.94 -11.78 -1.18
CA ILE A 202 -16.38 -12.47 -0.02
C ILE A 202 -15.09 -11.76 0.42
N TYR A 203 -14.15 -11.61 -0.49
CA TYR A 203 -12.82 -11.05 -0.20
C TYR A 203 -12.89 -9.61 0.30
N MET A 204 -13.77 -8.80 -0.28
CA MET A 204 -13.96 -7.40 0.09
C MET A 204 -14.91 -7.17 1.27
N ALA A 205 -15.46 -8.23 1.88
CA ALA A 205 -16.40 -8.10 2.99
C ALA A 205 -15.80 -7.35 4.19
N GLY A 206 -14.48 -7.43 4.40
CA GLY A 206 -13.76 -6.76 5.48
C GLY A 206 -13.22 -5.38 5.13
N ILE A 207 -13.29 -4.92 3.87
CA ILE A 207 -12.57 -3.73 3.40
C ILE A 207 -13.01 -2.43 4.10
N PHE A 208 -14.25 -2.35 4.59
CA PHE A 208 -14.72 -1.20 5.38
C PHE A 208 -13.87 -1.00 6.64
N SER A 209 -13.38 -2.08 7.25
CA SER A 209 -12.54 -2.04 8.46
C SER A 209 -11.11 -1.58 8.17
N LEU A 210 -10.67 -1.66 6.92
CA LEU A 210 -9.34 -1.24 6.50
C LEU A 210 -9.13 0.27 6.71
N GLY A 211 -10.18 1.10 6.58
CA GLY A 211 -10.13 2.52 6.85
C GLY A 211 -9.72 2.85 8.28
N PHE A 212 -10.30 2.13 9.25
CA PHE A 212 -9.95 2.29 10.66
C PHE A 212 -8.52 1.87 10.93
N GLN A 213 -8.15 0.70 10.42
CA GLN A 213 -6.83 0.12 10.62
C GLN A 213 -5.73 0.99 10.04
N VAL A 214 -5.83 1.38 8.76
CA VAL A 214 -4.80 2.15 8.07
C VAL A 214 -4.67 3.54 8.68
N ALA A 215 -5.79 4.22 9.01
CA ALA A 215 -5.74 5.53 9.66
C ALA A 215 -4.99 5.47 11.00
N CYS A 216 -5.29 4.49 11.85
CA CYS A 216 -4.61 4.31 13.14
C CYS A 216 -3.13 3.92 12.96
N GLN A 217 -2.84 3.00 12.05
CA GLN A 217 -1.49 2.51 11.78
C GLN A 217 -0.57 3.62 11.24
N GLN A 218 -1.04 4.42 10.29
CA GLN A 218 -0.29 5.55 9.74
C GLN A 218 -0.12 6.67 10.77
N SER A 219 -1.10 6.85 11.66
CA SER A 219 -0.97 7.80 12.77
C SER A 219 0.08 7.38 13.79
N PHE A 220 0.24 6.07 14.07
CA PHE A 220 1.38 5.58 14.86
C PHE A 220 2.73 5.96 14.22
N MET A 221 2.85 5.84 12.91
CA MET A 221 4.07 6.26 12.19
C MET A 221 4.30 7.76 12.30
N ALA A 222 3.25 8.57 12.12
CA ALA A 222 3.31 10.03 12.25
C ALA A 222 3.74 10.49 13.65
N LEU A 223 3.35 9.74 14.69
CA LEU A 223 3.70 10.01 16.09
C LEU A 223 5.01 9.36 16.56
N GLY A 224 5.83 8.84 15.62
CA GLY A 224 7.11 8.24 15.91
C GLY A 224 7.07 6.83 16.52
N GLN A 225 5.92 6.17 16.51
CA GLN A 225 5.72 4.81 17.02
C GLN A 225 5.87 3.74 15.92
N ALA A 226 6.90 3.85 15.08
CA ALA A 226 7.11 2.98 13.93
C ALA A 226 7.18 1.48 14.29
N LYS A 227 7.78 1.14 15.45
CA LYS A 227 7.86 -0.26 15.92
C LYS A 227 6.48 -0.86 16.18
N VAL A 228 5.56 -0.10 16.76
CA VAL A 228 4.18 -0.55 17.02
C VAL A 228 3.43 -0.73 15.71
N SER A 229 3.56 0.22 14.77
CA SER A 229 2.96 0.13 13.44
C SER A 229 3.45 -1.11 12.69
N LEU A 230 4.76 -1.39 12.70
CA LEU A 230 5.33 -2.58 12.07
C LEU A 230 4.80 -3.88 12.70
N LEU A 231 4.75 -3.94 14.03
CA LEU A 231 4.21 -5.09 14.76
C LEU A 231 2.76 -5.39 14.37
N LEU A 232 1.92 -4.35 14.28
CA LEU A 232 0.51 -4.48 13.89
C LEU A 232 0.37 -4.91 12.41
N ALA A 233 1.25 -4.43 11.53
CA ALA A 233 1.29 -4.87 10.14
C ALA A 233 1.67 -6.36 10.00
N CYS A 234 2.70 -6.79 10.72
CA CYS A 234 3.11 -8.19 10.76
C CYS A 234 2.03 -9.09 11.38
N LEU A 235 1.37 -8.62 12.44
CA LEU A 235 0.26 -9.34 13.07
C LEU A 235 -0.86 -9.63 12.05
N ARG A 236 -1.29 -8.62 11.29
CA ARG A 236 -2.34 -8.81 10.29
C ARG A 236 -1.95 -9.84 9.24
N LYS A 237 -0.78 -9.68 8.62
CA LYS A 237 -0.39 -10.44 7.42
C LYS A 237 0.25 -11.79 7.75
N LEU A 238 1.22 -11.81 8.66
CA LEU A 238 1.98 -13.02 8.98
C LEU A 238 1.27 -13.89 10.00
N ILE A 239 0.71 -13.29 11.05
CA ILE A 239 0.14 -14.05 12.18
C ILE A 239 -1.31 -14.41 11.96
N LEU A 240 -2.11 -13.53 11.36
CA LEU A 240 -3.53 -13.78 11.13
C LEU A 240 -3.77 -14.35 9.73
N LEU A 241 -3.42 -13.61 8.68
CA LEU A 241 -3.87 -13.92 7.32
C LEU A 241 -3.22 -15.20 6.77
N ILE A 242 -1.90 -15.34 6.81
CA ILE A 242 -1.24 -16.52 6.25
C ILE A 242 -1.71 -17.82 6.91
N PRO A 243 -1.75 -17.95 8.25
CA PRO A 243 -2.30 -19.15 8.87
C PRO A 243 -3.76 -19.40 8.51
N LEU A 244 -4.60 -18.36 8.43
CA LEU A 244 -6.02 -18.52 8.07
C LEU A 244 -6.20 -19.08 6.64
N ILE A 245 -5.35 -18.68 5.67
CA ILE A 245 -5.38 -19.19 4.30
C ILE A 245 -5.23 -20.73 4.28
N PHE A 246 -4.37 -21.27 5.17
CA PHE A 246 -4.12 -22.71 5.22
C PHE A 246 -5.06 -23.45 6.18
N ILE A 247 -5.49 -22.83 7.27
CA ILE A 247 -6.29 -23.49 8.32
C ILE A 247 -7.78 -23.55 7.93
N LEU A 248 -8.38 -22.46 7.44
CA LEU A 248 -9.80 -22.38 7.13
C LEU A 248 -10.27 -23.47 6.14
N PRO A 249 -9.52 -23.83 5.08
CA PRO A 249 -9.93 -24.90 4.18
C PRO A 249 -10.06 -26.29 4.80
N HIS A 250 -9.55 -26.52 6.03
CA HIS A 250 -9.74 -27.77 6.74
C HIS A 250 -11.09 -27.86 7.46
N PHE A 251 -11.69 -26.72 7.80
CA PHE A 251 -12.95 -26.64 8.53
C PHE A 251 -14.17 -26.36 7.65
N ILE A 252 -13.97 -25.75 6.48
CA ILE A 252 -15.04 -25.34 5.58
C ILE A 252 -15.07 -26.27 4.35
N GLN A 253 -16.23 -26.83 4.02
CA GLN A 253 -16.42 -27.76 2.88
C GLN A 253 -16.00 -27.10 1.55
N ASN A 254 -16.44 -25.88 1.30
CA ASN A 254 -16.00 -25.12 0.12
C ASN A 254 -14.64 -24.47 0.38
N LYS A 255 -13.59 -25.18 -0.03
CA LYS A 255 -12.20 -24.79 0.23
C LYS A 255 -11.81 -23.45 -0.41
N VAL A 256 -12.33 -23.17 -1.60
CA VAL A 256 -12.07 -21.89 -2.28
C VAL A 256 -12.72 -20.72 -1.55
N PHE A 257 -13.97 -20.91 -1.11
CA PHE A 257 -14.65 -19.93 -0.25
C PHE A 257 -13.86 -19.66 1.02
N ALA A 258 -13.33 -20.70 1.65
CA ALA A 258 -12.53 -20.62 2.87
C ALA A 258 -11.25 -19.77 2.66
N VAL A 259 -10.56 -19.96 1.52
CA VAL A 259 -9.35 -19.17 1.19
C VAL A 259 -9.70 -17.70 1.02
N PHE A 260 -10.76 -17.36 0.28
CA PHE A 260 -11.18 -15.96 0.13
C PHE A 260 -11.69 -15.34 1.43
N LEU A 261 -12.30 -16.13 2.31
CA LEU A 261 -12.81 -15.69 3.60
C LEU A 261 -11.70 -15.35 4.61
N ALA A 262 -10.47 -15.84 4.39
CA ALA A 262 -9.33 -15.55 5.25
C ALA A 262 -9.02 -14.05 5.33
N GLU A 263 -9.14 -13.32 4.21
CA GLU A 263 -8.84 -11.87 4.17
C GLU A 263 -9.80 -11.06 5.06
N PRO A 264 -11.14 -11.10 4.89
CA PRO A 264 -12.03 -10.29 5.71
C PRO A 264 -11.96 -10.65 7.20
N ILE A 265 -11.74 -11.90 7.56
CA ILE A 265 -11.54 -12.29 8.97
C ILE A 265 -10.28 -11.63 9.52
N SER A 266 -9.17 -11.73 8.79
CA SER A 266 -7.91 -11.10 9.18
C SER A 266 -8.03 -9.58 9.28
N ASP A 267 -8.72 -8.95 8.33
CA ASP A 267 -8.91 -7.49 8.29
C ASP A 267 -9.70 -7.00 9.49
N ILE A 268 -10.82 -7.64 9.80
CA ILE A 268 -11.67 -7.26 10.93
C ILE A 268 -10.92 -7.43 12.25
N LEU A 269 -10.27 -8.58 12.46
CA LEU A 269 -9.50 -8.84 13.67
C LEU A 269 -8.35 -7.84 13.84
N ALA A 270 -7.60 -7.60 12.77
CA ALA A 270 -6.50 -6.65 12.78
C ALA A 270 -6.99 -5.21 13.01
N ALA A 271 -8.14 -4.83 12.44
CA ALA A 271 -8.73 -3.52 12.65
C ALA A 271 -9.14 -3.32 14.11
N ILE A 272 -9.77 -4.32 14.74
CA ILE A 272 -10.14 -4.27 16.16
C ILE A 272 -8.88 -4.11 17.02
N ILE A 273 -7.86 -4.94 16.82
CA ILE A 273 -6.62 -4.90 17.60
C ILE A 273 -5.89 -3.57 17.41
N THR A 274 -5.75 -3.11 16.14
CA THR A 274 -5.05 -1.87 15.83
C THR A 274 -5.75 -0.66 16.41
N THR A 275 -7.06 -0.57 16.23
CA THR A 275 -7.88 0.55 16.70
C THR A 275 -7.91 0.59 18.24
N SER A 276 -8.13 -0.54 18.91
CA SER A 276 -8.09 -0.63 20.36
C SER A 276 -6.72 -0.25 20.93
N THR A 277 -5.63 -0.74 20.31
CA THR A 277 -4.26 -0.40 20.70
C THR A 277 -3.98 1.08 20.51
N PHE A 278 -4.49 1.68 19.42
CA PHE A 278 -4.29 3.08 19.15
C PHE A 278 -5.01 3.96 20.20
N PHE A 279 -6.30 3.77 20.40
CA PHE A 279 -7.05 4.58 21.34
C PHE A 279 -6.57 4.44 22.79
N SER A 280 -6.14 3.23 23.21
CA SER A 280 -5.57 3.03 24.55
C SER A 280 -4.22 3.75 24.77
N ARG A 281 -3.47 3.98 23.71
CA ARG A 281 -2.14 4.61 23.79
C ARG A 281 -2.11 6.06 23.34
N PHE A 282 -3.11 6.52 22.58
CA PHE A 282 -3.11 7.82 21.91
C PHE A 282 -2.91 8.98 22.88
N ASN A 283 -3.71 9.05 23.94
CA ASN A 283 -3.57 10.11 24.95
C ASN A 283 -2.21 10.02 25.66
N LYS A 284 -1.76 8.81 26.03
CA LYS A 284 -0.45 8.61 26.68
C LYS A 284 0.72 9.04 25.80
N ILE A 285 0.61 8.88 24.46
CA ILE A 285 1.62 9.34 23.51
C ILE A 285 1.65 10.85 23.45
N LEU A 286 0.47 11.49 23.43
CA LEU A 286 0.37 12.95 23.41
C LEU A 286 0.84 13.59 24.73
N ASP A 287 0.72 12.89 25.87
CA ASP A 287 1.14 13.39 27.17
C ASP A 287 2.64 13.29 27.44
N ARG A 288 3.37 12.51 26.63
CA ARG A 288 4.82 12.34 26.78
C ARG A 288 5.66 13.53 26.28
N LYS A 289 5.05 14.49 25.64
CA LYS A 289 5.63 15.76 25.18
C LYS A 289 4.77 16.93 25.70
#